data_2cbee9ae0f536c93af241c1a978b5087
#
_entry.id   2cbee9ae0f536c93af241c1a978b5087
#
_cell.length_a   1.000
_cell.length_b   1.000
_cell.length_c   1.000
_cell.angle_alpha   90.00
_cell.angle_beta   90.00
_cell.angle_gamma   90.00
#
_symmetry.space_group_name_H-M   'P 1'
#
loop_
_entity.id
_entity.type
_entity.pdbx_description
1 polymer ?
#
loop_
_entity_poly.entity_id
_entity_poly.type
_entity_poly.pdbx_seq_one_letter_code
_entity_poly.pdbx_strand_id
1 'polypeptide(L)'
;MTVAATSPITSIDELPGLVAEIIQLAGAPPPRRLTLRYLRRKPGRGLIAVYAVPAGGPPLACLRVAESAMLSAGVRLASETLTKADVVGTWPGVVRLSTVGLTLQAYPEDADLPALAEIDAVEPGRVAFLGVREALREALGDPSFCPRSLSSEPLRYKPSDRCVLRFTAHPGRETVVGKVYADLAAAASVHGHMALLYEHQAGESQTAVAGRPLGPPLLPRPLTLVNGLGLTLSEDVRGSGGGDTAPVSEASKLLHPSAPMTIAAEAVAVVAIGLARLHSYPLPPAWPARTATREAERAVRRAEQLAAYAPGHAARALALGERVAEELEATRAAEAHAAHGSFKPAQLLFRGDRLFITDFDQLCAADPALDVGYFLAYLRPPSLWYGRRDTRGWYHALEQVFLQTYTDALADLGWGRLEAERVVARSYFYSAALILKIANRRPNRLNSVRGGELDAMLVEIGGCVDRGNAGPC
;
A
#
# COMPACT_ATOMS: atom_id res chain seq x y z
N MET A 1 -39.72 11.54 3.66
CA MET A 1 -39.00 12.00 4.86
C MET A 1 -37.96 13.01 4.41
N THR A 2 -37.97 14.19 4.98
CA THR A 2 -37.04 15.27 4.68
C THR A 2 -36.08 15.35 5.87
N VAL A 3 -34.79 15.21 5.63
CA VAL A 3 -33.79 15.34 6.68
C VAL A 3 -33.05 16.66 6.46
N ALA A 4 -33.03 17.51 7.47
CA ALA A 4 -32.43 18.84 7.38
C ALA A 4 -30.92 18.74 7.62
N ALA A 5 -30.12 18.68 6.56
CA ALA A 5 -28.68 18.91 6.67
C ALA A 5 -28.39 20.40 6.63
N THR A 6 -28.30 21.04 7.77
CA THR A 6 -28.21 22.51 7.90
C THR A 6 -26.79 23.05 8.03
N SER A 7 -25.76 22.19 8.09
CA SER A 7 -24.36 22.63 8.28
C SER A 7 -23.39 21.80 7.46
N PRO A 8 -22.28 22.38 6.96
CA PRO A 8 -21.24 21.61 6.30
C PRO A 8 -20.62 20.62 7.30
N ILE A 9 -20.46 19.37 6.86
CA ILE A 9 -19.74 18.35 7.63
C ILE A 9 -18.26 18.74 7.67
N THR A 10 -17.76 19.07 8.84
CA THR A 10 -16.39 19.54 9.05
C THR A 10 -15.48 18.52 9.73
N SER A 11 -16.07 17.44 10.28
CA SER A 11 -15.36 16.39 10.99
C SER A 11 -15.57 15.02 10.36
N ILE A 12 -14.54 14.16 10.46
CA ILE A 12 -14.62 12.73 10.15
C ILE A 12 -15.73 12.04 10.96
N ASP A 13 -15.92 12.46 12.19
CA ASP A 13 -16.86 11.85 13.11
C ASP A 13 -18.34 12.08 12.71
N GLU A 14 -18.60 13.04 11.82
CA GLU A 14 -19.93 13.33 11.26
C GLU A 14 -20.26 12.49 10.02
N LEU A 15 -19.23 11.97 9.31
CA LEU A 15 -19.42 11.17 8.09
C LEU A 15 -20.24 9.89 8.29
N PRO A 16 -20.14 9.15 9.41
CA PRO A 16 -21.02 8.01 9.66
C PRO A 16 -22.51 8.38 9.70
N GLY A 17 -22.85 9.54 10.25
CA GLY A 17 -24.21 10.08 10.26
C GLY A 17 -24.72 10.31 8.84
N LEU A 18 -23.92 10.94 7.98
CA LEU A 18 -24.24 11.14 6.57
C LEU A 18 -24.47 9.82 5.83
N VAL A 19 -23.64 8.81 6.06
CA VAL A 19 -23.82 7.48 5.45
C VAL A 19 -25.15 6.85 5.89
N ALA A 20 -25.47 6.92 7.18
CA ALA A 20 -26.73 6.38 7.72
C ALA A 20 -27.95 7.12 7.13
N GLU A 21 -27.89 8.43 6.97
CA GLU A 21 -28.91 9.27 6.35
C GLU A 21 -29.14 8.89 4.89
N ILE A 22 -28.08 8.74 4.09
CA ILE A 22 -28.19 8.33 2.68
C ILE A 22 -28.85 6.94 2.56
N ILE A 23 -28.49 5.99 3.44
CA ILE A 23 -29.10 4.66 3.47
C ILE A 23 -30.61 4.76 3.78
N GLN A 24 -30.98 5.60 4.73
CA GLN A 24 -32.39 5.81 5.09
C GLN A 24 -33.18 6.46 3.95
N LEU A 25 -32.60 7.44 3.27
CA LEU A 25 -33.20 8.07 2.09
C LEU A 25 -33.38 7.07 0.93
N ALA A 26 -32.44 6.11 0.78
CA ALA A 26 -32.53 5.02 -0.17
C ALA A 26 -33.57 3.94 0.21
N GLY A 27 -34.31 4.12 1.30
CA GLY A 27 -35.41 3.25 1.74
C GLY A 27 -35.00 2.04 2.58
N ALA A 28 -33.76 2.00 3.05
CA ALA A 28 -33.28 0.92 3.92
C ALA A 28 -33.08 1.40 5.38
N PRO A 29 -33.14 0.51 6.37
CA PRO A 29 -32.88 0.86 7.76
C PRO A 29 -31.42 1.29 7.93
N PRO A 30 -31.15 2.43 8.61
CA PRO A 30 -29.79 2.89 8.83
C PRO A 30 -29.03 1.93 9.77
N PRO A 31 -27.74 1.66 9.52
CA PRO A 31 -26.94 0.79 10.36
C PRO A 31 -26.74 1.43 11.75
N ARG A 32 -26.83 0.61 12.80
CA ARG A 32 -26.66 1.07 14.20
C ARG A 32 -25.25 1.60 14.49
N ARG A 33 -24.25 1.09 13.78
CA ARG A 33 -22.84 1.47 13.96
C ARG A 33 -22.09 1.33 12.65
N LEU A 34 -21.23 2.29 12.36
CA LEU A 34 -20.27 2.25 11.24
C LEU A 34 -18.86 2.39 11.80
N THR A 35 -17.95 1.51 11.37
CA THR A 35 -16.54 1.57 11.78
C THR A 35 -15.68 1.92 10.58
N LEU A 36 -15.00 3.07 10.65
CA LEU A 36 -14.11 3.52 9.57
C LEU A 36 -12.96 2.53 9.36
N ARG A 37 -12.81 2.04 8.14
CA ARG A 37 -11.74 1.12 7.70
C ARG A 37 -10.73 1.80 6.80
N TYR A 38 -11.18 2.74 5.98
CA TYR A 38 -10.32 3.44 5.04
C TYR A 38 -10.83 4.86 4.85
N LEU A 39 -9.89 5.80 4.79
CA LEU A 39 -10.18 7.19 4.46
C LEU A 39 -9.07 7.73 3.59
N ARG A 40 -9.44 8.35 2.48
CA ARG A 40 -8.48 9.01 1.60
C ARG A 40 -9.12 10.20 0.91
N ARG A 41 -8.50 11.37 1.05
CA ARG A 41 -8.71 12.51 0.17
C ARG A 41 -7.66 12.50 -0.94
N LYS A 42 -8.09 12.66 -2.18
CA LYS A 42 -7.23 12.85 -3.34
C LYS A 42 -7.55 14.21 -3.94
N PRO A 43 -6.61 15.18 -3.95
CA PRO A 43 -6.83 16.47 -4.62
C PRO A 43 -7.28 16.26 -6.07
N GLY A 44 -8.30 16.99 -6.50
CA GLY A 44 -8.94 16.88 -7.81
C GLY A 44 -9.86 15.67 -8.01
N ARG A 45 -9.95 14.75 -7.02
CA ARG A 45 -10.83 13.56 -7.07
C ARG A 45 -11.80 13.44 -5.91
N GLY A 46 -11.63 14.26 -4.86
CA GLY A 46 -12.48 14.26 -3.68
C GLY A 46 -12.07 13.27 -2.59
N LEU A 47 -13.05 12.83 -1.79
CA LEU A 47 -12.88 11.97 -0.63
C LEU A 47 -13.46 10.58 -0.89
N ILE A 48 -12.79 9.55 -0.37
CA ILE A 48 -13.31 8.19 -0.27
C ILE A 48 -13.21 7.74 1.19
N ALA A 49 -14.32 7.30 1.77
CA ALA A 49 -14.40 6.70 3.10
C ALA A 49 -15.05 5.32 3.01
N VAL A 50 -14.45 4.30 3.62
CA VAL A 50 -15.00 2.95 3.67
C VAL A 50 -15.29 2.59 5.12
N TYR A 51 -16.49 2.14 5.36
CA TYR A 51 -16.98 1.73 6.68
C TYR A 51 -17.31 0.24 6.70
N ALA A 52 -16.92 -0.45 7.76
CA ALA A 52 -17.48 -1.75 8.07
C ALA A 52 -18.90 -1.57 8.63
N VAL A 53 -19.83 -2.36 8.10
CA VAL A 53 -21.23 -2.42 8.52
C VAL A 53 -21.42 -3.65 9.38
N PRO A 54 -22.07 -3.58 10.55
CA PRO A 54 -22.36 -4.74 11.38
C PRO A 54 -23.27 -5.75 10.68
N ALA A 55 -23.36 -6.98 11.22
CA ALA A 55 -24.11 -8.08 10.68
C ALA A 55 -25.57 -7.72 10.27
N GLY A 56 -26.00 -8.22 9.11
CA GLY A 56 -27.33 -7.98 8.54
C GLY A 56 -27.35 -7.03 7.33
N GLY A 57 -26.17 -6.57 6.87
CA GLY A 57 -26.03 -5.76 5.66
C GLY A 57 -24.77 -6.13 4.88
N PRO A 58 -24.45 -5.40 3.79
CA PRO A 58 -23.20 -5.57 3.06
C PRO A 58 -22.02 -5.33 4.02
N PRO A 59 -20.91 -6.10 3.92
CA PRO A 59 -19.83 -6.03 4.89
C PRO A 59 -19.14 -4.66 4.93
N LEU A 60 -19.17 -3.92 3.81
CA LEU A 60 -18.57 -2.61 3.69
C LEU A 60 -19.51 -1.63 2.96
N ALA A 61 -19.55 -0.38 3.44
CA ALA A 61 -20.17 0.77 2.78
C ALA A 61 -19.08 1.76 2.34
N CYS A 62 -19.04 2.14 1.07
CA CYS A 62 -18.09 3.10 0.54
C CYS A 62 -18.79 4.42 0.19
N LEU A 63 -18.44 5.47 0.91
CA LEU A 63 -18.84 6.85 0.58
C LEU A 63 -17.78 7.50 -0.30
N ARG A 64 -18.20 8.04 -1.44
CA ARG A 64 -17.41 8.89 -2.33
C ARG A 64 -17.99 10.29 -2.34
N VAL A 65 -17.15 11.27 -2.14
CA VAL A 65 -17.50 12.69 -2.17
C VAL A 65 -16.70 13.37 -3.27
N ALA A 66 -17.38 13.98 -4.24
CA ALA A 66 -16.69 14.68 -5.33
C ALA A 66 -15.91 15.89 -4.80
N GLU A 67 -14.84 16.30 -5.50
CA GLU A 67 -14.04 17.46 -5.09
C GLU A 67 -14.87 18.76 -5.01
N SER A 68 -15.85 18.91 -5.90
CA SER A 68 -16.78 20.04 -5.88
C SER A 68 -17.62 20.14 -4.61
N ALA A 69 -17.83 19.02 -3.93
CA ALA A 69 -18.55 18.93 -2.66
C ALA A 69 -17.61 19.01 -1.43
N MET A 70 -16.30 19.22 -1.65
CA MET A 70 -15.30 19.32 -0.58
C MET A 70 -15.05 20.78 -0.19
N LEU A 71 -14.95 21.02 1.12
CA LEU A 71 -14.35 22.22 1.69
C LEU A 71 -12.87 21.97 2.02
N SER A 72 -12.14 23.02 2.35
CA SER A 72 -10.75 22.92 2.78
C SER A 72 -10.55 21.93 3.95
N ALA A 73 -11.52 21.84 4.85
CA ALA A 73 -11.48 21.02 6.06
C ALA A 73 -12.63 20.01 6.20
N GLY A 74 -13.51 19.85 5.20
CA GLY A 74 -14.67 18.98 5.35
C GLY A 74 -15.43 18.72 4.05
N VAL A 75 -16.67 18.28 4.20
CA VAL A 75 -17.62 18.00 3.11
C VAL A 75 -18.67 19.10 3.12
N ARG A 76 -18.87 19.77 1.98
CA ARG A 76 -19.97 20.72 1.80
C ARG A 76 -21.21 19.94 1.35
N LEU A 77 -22.20 19.86 2.22
CA LEU A 77 -23.53 19.61 1.75
C LEU A 77 -24.12 20.96 1.29
N ALA A 78 -24.78 20.98 0.15
CA ALA A 78 -25.59 22.15 -0.22
C ALA A 78 -26.53 22.44 0.93
N SER A 79 -26.84 23.71 1.16
CA SER A 79 -27.80 24.15 2.19
C SER A 79 -29.23 23.65 1.96
N GLU A 80 -29.43 22.80 0.99
CA GLU A 80 -30.67 22.17 0.61
C GLU A 80 -30.89 20.89 1.42
N THR A 81 -32.09 20.73 1.90
CA THR A 81 -32.57 19.53 2.59
C THR A 81 -32.56 18.37 1.62
N LEU A 82 -31.75 17.34 1.86
CA LEU A 82 -31.75 16.11 1.07
C LEU A 82 -33.12 15.43 1.17
N THR A 83 -33.70 15.09 0.04
CA THR A 83 -34.97 14.40 -0.06
C THR A 83 -34.84 13.06 -0.76
N LYS A 84 -35.86 12.23 -0.65
CA LYS A 84 -35.90 10.94 -1.39
C LYS A 84 -35.85 11.15 -2.92
N ALA A 85 -36.27 12.30 -3.42
CA ALA A 85 -36.24 12.65 -4.84
C ALA A 85 -34.81 12.87 -5.37
N ASP A 86 -33.85 13.22 -4.48
CA ASP A 86 -32.46 13.44 -4.84
C ASP A 86 -31.66 12.12 -4.95
N VAL A 87 -32.26 11.01 -4.50
CA VAL A 87 -31.61 9.70 -4.43
C VAL A 87 -31.90 8.91 -5.69
N VAL A 88 -30.84 8.51 -6.40
CA VAL A 88 -30.89 7.61 -7.55
C VAL A 88 -30.19 6.30 -7.18
N GLY A 89 -30.93 5.19 -7.25
CA GLY A 89 -30.46 3.85 -6.91
C GLY A 89 -31.06 3.31 -5.62
N THR A 90 -30.65 2.12 -5.23
CA THR A 90 -31.16 1.38 -4.08
C THR A 90 -30.02 0.90 -3.18
N TRP A 91 -30.31 0.71 -1.91
CA TRP A 91 -29.41 0.07 -0.96
C TRP A 91 -29.92 -1.32 -0.56
N PRO A 92 -29.07 -2.37 -0.53
CA PRO A 92 -27.66 -2.41 -0.92
C PRO A 92 -27.50 -2.33 -2.44
N GLY A 93 -26.46 -1.60 -2.90
CA GLY A 93 -26.18 -1.33 -4.30
C GLY A 93 -25.42 0.00 -4.43
N VAL A 94 -25.63 0.71 -5.52
CA VAL A 94 -25.04 2.03 -5.76
C VAL A 94 -26.10 3.10 -5.62
N VAL A 95 -25.95 4.00 -4.66
CA VAL A 95 -26.82 5.15 -4.39
C VAL A 95 -26.07 6.43 -4.77
N ARG A 96 -26.68 7.26 -5.61
CA ARG A 96 -26.09 8.53 -6.06
C ARG A 96 -26.98 9.69 -5.66
N LEU A 97 -26.34 10.77 -5.17
CA LEU A 97 -26.92 12.08 -4.93
C LEU A 97 -26.15 13.07 -5.81
N SER A 98 -26.52 13.11 -7.09
CA SER A 98 -25.75 13.86 -8.11
C SER A 98 -25.74 15.36 -7.86
N THR A 99 -26.82 15.92 -7.31
CA THR A 99 -26.98 17.35 -6.95
C THR A 99 -25.91 17.81 -5.95
N VAL A 100 -25.50 16.93 -5.04
CA VAL A 100 -24.50 17.23 -4.00
C VAL A 100 -23.17 16.50 -4.20
N GLY A 101 -22.99 15.80 -5.32
CA GLY A 101 -21.74 15.12 -5.67
C GLY A 101 -21.37 13.97 -4.73
N LEU A 102 -22.36 13.24 -4.20
CA LEU A 102 -22.18 12.10 -3.30
C LEU A 102 -22.54 10.78 -4.00
N THR A 103 -21.78 9.74 -3.72
CA THR A 103 -22.10 8.35 -4.10
C THR A 103 -21.82 7.43 -2.93
N LEU A 104 -22.81 6.62 -2.56
CA LEU A 104 -22.66 5.55 -1.59
C LEU A 104 -22.83 4.21 -2.30
N GLN A 105 -21.87 3.30 -2.15
CA GLN A 105 -21.93 1.97 -2.75
C GLN A 105 -21.71 0.87 -1.70
N ALA A 106 -22.48 -0.20 -1.81
CA ALA A 106 -22.37 -1.35 -0.96
C ALA A 106 -21.36 -2.34 -1.58
N TYR A 107 -20.33 -2.76 -0.83
CA TYR A 107 -19.47 -3.87 -1.27
C TYR A 107 -20.33 -5.14 -1.47
N PRO A 108 -20.12 -5.93 -2.54
CA PRO A 108 -19.03 -5.82 -3.53
C PRO A 108 -19.33 -4.94 -4.75
N GLU A 109 -20.46 -4.23 -4.77
CA GLU A 109 -20.83 -3.36 -5.90
C GLU A 109 -19.86 -2.17 -5.99
N ASP A 110 -19.03 -2.16 -7.04
CA ASP A 110 -18.09 -1.07 -7.33
C ASP A 110 -18.12 -0.74 -8.83
N ALA A 111 -18.54 0.47 -9.16
CA ALA A 111 -18.69 0.91 -10.54
C ALA A 111 -17.39 0.88 -11.36
N ASP A 112 -16.24 1.00 -10.70
CA ASP A 112 -14.92 0.98 -11.33
C ASP A 112 -14.23 -0.40 -11.23
N LEU A 113 -14.86 -1.37 -10.51
CA LEU A 113 -14.43 -2.77 -10.39
C LEU A 113 -15.61 -3.70 -10.71
N PRO A 114 -16.16 -3.67 -11.92
CA PRO A 114 -17.43 -4.34 -12.25
C PRO A 114 -17.39 -5.86 -12.06
N ALA A 115 -16.23 -6.49 -12.18
CA ALA A 115 -16.08 -7.92 -11.96
C ALA A 115 -16.07 -8.32 -10.47
N LEU A 116 -15.98 -7.36 -9.54
CA LEU A 116 -15.80 -7.66 -8.11
C LEU A 116 -16.97 -8.45 -7.51
N ALA A 117 -18.21 -8.16 -7.94
CA ALA A 117 -19.39 -8.86 -7.44
C ALA A 117 -19.39 -10.35 -7.84
N GLU A 118 -19.02 -10.66 -9.10
CA GLU A 118 -18.86 -12.05 -9.55
C GLU A 118 -17.71 -12.76 -8.82
N ILE A 119 -16.59 -12.05 -8.65
CA ILE A 119 -15.39 -12.59 -8.00
C ILE A 119 -15.65 -12.85 -6.51
N ASP A 120 -16.38 -11.97 -5.85
CA ASP A 120 -16.70 -12.12 -4.43
C ASP A 120 -17.70 -13.25 -4.17
N ALA A 121 -18.70 -13.41 -5.04
CA ALA A 121 -19.70 -14.46 -4.92
C ALA A 121 -19.13 -15.87 -5.08
N VAL A 122 -18.07 -16.04 -5.88
CA VAL A 122 -17.37 -17.32 -6.17
C VAL A 122 -18.34 -18.49 -6.44
N GLU A 123 -19.39 -18.23 -7.23
CA GLU A 123 -20.44 -19.21 -7.54
C GLU A 123 -19.90 -20.40 -8.35
N PRO A 124 -20.24 -21.64 -8.01
CA PRO A 124 -19.82 -22.83 -8.76
C PRO A 124 -20.15 -22.72 -10.26
N GLY A 125 -19.18 -23.07 -11.09
CA GLY A 125 -19.30 -23.01 -12.56
C GLY A 125 -19.02 -21.64 -13.19
N ARG A 126 -18.91 -20.57 -12.42
CA ARG A 126 -18.53 -19.25 -12.92
C ARG A 126 -17.03 -19.15 -13.14
N VAL A 127 -16.60 -18.19 -13.95
CA VAL A 127 -15.20 -17.99 -14.33
C VAL A 127 -14.30 -17.76 -13.10
N ALA A 128 -14.76 -16.96 -12.14
CA ALA A 128 -14.04 -16.73 -10.90
C ALA A 128 -13.82 -18.03 -10.10
N PHE A 129 -14.86 -18.85 -9.92
CA PHE A 129 -14.76 -20.13 -9.23
C PHE A 129 -13.75 -21.08 -9.90
N LEU A 130 -13.83 -21.19 -11.23
CA LEU A 130 -12.94 -22.07 -12.01
C LEU A 130 -11.48 -21.60 -11.88
N GLY A 131 -11.23 -20.30 -11.95
CA GLY A 131 -9.89 -19.73 -11.77
C GLY A 131 -9.32 -19.98 -10.37
N VAL A 132 -10.12 -19.77 -9.32
CA VAL A 132 -9.69 -20.03 -7.93
C VAL A 132 -9.44 -21.52 -7.70
N ARG A 133 -10.29 -22.41 -8.24
CA ARG A 133 -10.07 -23.86 -8.18
C ARG A 133 -8.75 -24.27 -8.84
N GLU A 134 -8.45 -23.70 -10.00
CA GLU A 134 -7.20 -24.00 -10.70
C GLU A 134 -5.98 -23.52 -9.91
N ALA A 135 -6.03 -22.33 -9.35
CA ALA A 135 -4.98 -21.83 -8.46
C ALA A 135 -4.78 -22.71 -7.22
N LEU A 136 -5.85 -23.23 -6.63
CA LEU A 136 -5.76 -24.18 -5.51
C LEU A 136 -5.10 -25.49 -5.92
N ARG A 137 -5.46 -26.05 -7.10
CA ARG A 137 -4.81 -27.25 -7.66
C ARG A 137 -3.32 -27.06 -7.84
N GLU A 138 -2.94 -25.94 -8.40
CA GLU A 138 -1.54 -25.58 -8.61
C GLU A 138 -0.81 -25.39 -7.27
N ALA A 139 -1.42 -24.68 -6.31
CA ALA A 139 -0.82 -24.44 -5.00
C ALA A 139 -0.56 -25.74 -4.22
N LEU A 140 -1.49 -26.71 -4.34
CA LEU A 140 -1.42 -28.00 -3.66
C LEU A 140 -0.59 -29.05 -4.43
N GLY A 141 -0.30 -28.80 -5.72
CA GLY A 141 0.27 -29.83 -6.59
C GLY A 141 -0.67 -31.03 -6.83
N ASP A 142 -1.99 -30.81 -6.66
CA ASP A 142 -3.03 -31.85 -6.81
C ASP A 142 -4.03 -31.46 -7.90
N PRO A 143 -3.87 -31.98 -9.13
CA PRO A 143 -4.80 -31.71 -10.23
C PRO A 143 -6.21 -32.26 -10.00
N SER A 144 -6.36 -33.23 -9.09
CA SER A 144 -7.66 -33.81 -8.77
C SER A 144 -8.46 -33.03 -7.73
N PHE A 145 -7.84 -32.07 -7.06
CA PHE A 145 -8.49 -31.24 -6.04
C PHE A 145 -9.75 -30.56 -6.58
N CYS A 146 -10.88 -30.80 -5.91
CA CYS A 146 -12.18 -30.29 -6.34
C CYS A 146 -13.01 -29.84 -5.13
N PRO A 147 -12.92 -28.57 -4.73
CA PRO A 147 -13.72 -28.05 -3.62
C PRO A 147 -15.20 -28.06 -3.98
N ARG A 148 -16.06 -28.39 -3.00
CA ARG A 148 -17.51 -28.34 -3.18
C ARG A 148 -18.03 -26.92 -3.27
N SER A 149 -17.44 -26.02 -2.51
CA SER A 149 -17.72 -24.57 -2.52
C SER A 149 -16.48 -23.79 -2.14
N LEU A 150 -16.51 -22.51 -2.46
CA LEU A 150 -15.50 -21.53 -2.08
C LEU A 150 -16.19 -20.40 -1.31
N SER A 151 -15.47 -19.78 -0.39
CA SER A 151 -15.87 -18.52 0.21
C SER A 151 -14.79 -17.46 -0.03
N SER A 152 -15.19 -16.19 -0.13
CA SER A 152 -14.30 -15.03 -0.23
C SER A 152 -14.32 -14.21 1.06
N GLU A 153 -13.20 -13.56 1.36
CA GLU A 153 -13.07 -12.58 2.43
C GLU A 153 -12.27 -11.37 1.93
N PRO A 154 -12.82 -10.14 1.97
CA PRO A 154 -12.06 -8.96 1.59
C PRO A 154 -11.01 -8.61 2.64
N LEU A 155 -9.74 -8.85 2.33
CA LEU A 155 -8.59 -8.48 3.17
C LEU A 155 -8.30 -6.98 3.07
N ARG A 156 -8.46 -6.41 1.87
CA ARG A 156 -8.23 -4.98 1.63
C ARG A 156 -9.01 -4.50 0.43
N TYR A 157 -9.98 -3.65 0.67
CA TYR A 157 -10.74 -2.98 -0.37
C TYR A 157 -10.30 -1.52 -0.51
N LYS A 158 -9.91 -1.13 -1.71
CA LYS A 158 -9.64 0.25 -2.12
C LYS A 158 -10.60 0.58 -3.25
N PRO A 159 -11.72 1.21 -2.98
CA PRO A 159 -12.73 1.52 -3.98
C PRO A 159 -12.15 2.18 -5.21
N SER A 160 -12.66 1.81 -6.39
CA SER A 160 -12.24 2.36 -7.70
C SER A 160 -10.77 2.13 -8.05
N ASP A 161 -10.09 1.21 -7.39
CA ASP A 161 -8.67 0.93 -7.61
C ASP A 161 -8.44 -0.59 -7.65
N ARG A 162 -8.68 -1.29 -6.54
CA ARG A 162 -8.43 -2.73 -6.41
C ARG A 162 -9.05 -3.32 -5.15
N CYS A 163 -9.25 -4.64 -5.18
CA CYS A 163 -9.61 -5.41 -4.00
C CYS A 163 -8.66 -6.60 -3.83
N VAL A 164 -8.24 -6.88 -2.59
CA VAL A 164 -7.50 -8.10 -2.23
C VAL A 164 -8.45 -8.98 -1.44
N LEU A 165 -8.60 -10.22 -1.90
CA LEU A 165 -9.52 -11.23 -1.36
C LEU A 165 -8.72 -12.45 -0.92
N ARG A 166 -9.14 -13.09 0.18
CA ARG A 166 -8.76 -14.47 0.48
C ARG A 166 -9.88 -15.37 0.03
N PHE A 167 -9.55 -16.42 -0.69
CA PHE A 167 -10.47 -17.49 -1.05
C PHE A 167 -10.17 -18.72 -0.21
N THR A 168 -11.21 -19.34 0.31
CA THR A 168 -11.10 -20.55 1.16
C THR A 168 -11.93 -21.67 0.57
N ALA A 169 -11.34 -22.84 0.41
CA ALA A 169 -12.02 -24.06 -0.07
C ALA A 169 -12.80 -24.76 1.06
N HIS A 170 -13.91 -25.37 0.69
CA HIS A 170 -14.74 -26.17 1.59
C HIS A 170 -15.12 -27.54 0.97
N PRO A 171 -15.05 -28.65 1.77
CA PRO A 171 -14.35 -28.77 3.04
C PRO A 171 -12.86 -28.67 2.84
N GLY A 172 -12.04 -28.42 3.81
CA GLY A 172 -10.59 -28.46 3.70
C GLY A 172 -9.92 -27.29 4.39
N ARG A 173 -10.21 -26.07 4.02
CA ARG A 173 -9.62 -24.79 4.47
C ARG A 173 -8.35 -24.36 3.72
N GLU A 174 -8.04 -24.98 2.61
CA GLU A 174 -6.99 -24.50 1.71
C GLU A 174 -7.32 -23.10 1.23
N THR A 175 -6.32 -22.24 1.17
CA THR A 175 -6.50 -20.82 0.83
C THR A 175 -5.56 -20.35 -0.27
N VAL A 176 -6.06 -19.41 -1.09
CA VAL A 176 -5.27 -18.60 -2.00
C VAL A 176 -5.67 -17.14 -1.86
N VAL A 177 -4.77 -16.24 -2.21
CA VAL A 177 -5.03 -14.79 -2.22
C VAL A 177 -5.23 -14.32 -3.65
N GLY A 178 -6.31 -13.60 -3.88
CA GLY A 178 -6.60 -12.96 -5.15
C GLY A 178 -6.53 -11.44 -5.04
N LYS A 179 -6.13 -10.80 -6.15
CA LYS A 179 -6.14 -9.35 -6.28
C LYS A 179 -6.84 -8.96 -7.57
N VAL A 180 -7.90 -8.18 -7.41
CA VAL A 180 -8.74 -7.67 -8.50
C VAL A 180 -8.28 -6.27 -8.85
N TYR A 181 -8.09 -6.02 -10.15
CA TYR A 181 -7.68 -4.73 -10.71
C TYR A 181 -8.78 -4.15 -11.59
N ALA A 182 -8.93 -2.82 -11.56
CA ALA A 182 -9.78 -2.11 -12.49
C ALA A 182 -9.22 -2.14 -13.93
N ASP A 183 -7.91 -2.18 -14.06
CA ASP A 183 -7.19 -2.24 -15.33
C ASP A 183 -6.69 -3.68 -15.59
N LEU A 184 -7.27 -4.33 -16.61
CA LEU A 184 -6.93 -5.70 -17.01
C LEU A 184 -5.47 -5.82 -17.50
N ALA A 185 -4.96 -4.80 -18.19
CA ALA A 185 -3.59 -4.79 -18.67
C ALA A 185 -2.60 -4.68 -17.49
N ALA A 186 -2.93 -3.88 -16.49
CA ALA A 186 -2.15 -3.81 -15.25
C ALA A 186 -2.15 -5.15 -14.49
N ALA A 187 -3.28 -5.86 -14.43
CA ALA A 187 -3.34 -7.20 -13.84
C ALA A 187 -2.41 -8.19 -14.54
N ALA A 188 -2.46 -8.22 -15.86
CA ALA A 188 -1.62 -9.10 -16.68
C ALA A 188 -0.13 -8.75 -16.52
N SER A 189 0.21 -7.48 -16.55
CA SER A 189 1.58 -7.00 -16.39
C SER A 189 2.15 -7.38 -15.02
N VAL A 190 1.42 -7.13 -13.93
CA VAL A 190 1.87 -7.48 -12.57
C VAL A 190 2.04 -8.98 -12.41
N HIS A 191 1.08 -9.79 -12.91
CA HIS A 191 1.16 -11.24 -12.86
C HIS A 191 2.38 -11.77 -13.60
N GLY A 192 2.59 -11.32 -14.85
CA GLY A 192 3.74 -11.73 -15.67
C GLY A 192 5.08 -11.34 -15.03
N HIS A 193 5.19 -10.13 -14.47
CA HIS A 193 6.40 -9.71 -13.78
C HIS A 193 6.68 -10.54 -12.52
N MET A 194 5.65 -10.88 -11.74
CA MET A 194 5.79 -11.74 -10.57
C MET A 194 6.20 -13.16 -10.95
N ALA A 195 5.66 -13.71 -12.05
CA ALA A 195 6.04 -15.03 -12.56
C ALA A 195 7.53 -15.08 -12.94
N LEU A 196 7.99 -14.09 -13.71
CA LEU A 196 9.42 -13.99 -14.09
C LEU A 196 10.35 -13.89 -12.87
N LEU A 197 10.00 -13.06 -11.89
CA LEU A 197 10.79 -12.95 -10.66
C LEU A 197 10.79 -14.26 -9.86
N TYR A 198 9.64 -14.92 -9.77
CA TYR A 198 9.52 -16.17 -9.03
C TYR A 198 10.33 -17.30 -9.70
N GLU A 199 10.24 -17.45 -11.01
CA GLU A 199 11.02 -18.43 -11.78
C GLU A 199 12.52 -18.20 -11.61
N HIS A 200 12.94 -16.93 -11.67
CA HIS A 200 14.35 -16.59 -11.46
C HIS A 200 14.83 -17.00 -10.07
N GLN A 201 14.08 -16.68 -9.02
CA GLN A 201 14.42 -17.05 -7.65
C GLN A 201 14.45 -18.56 -7.41
N ALA A 202 13.55 -19.30 -8.04
CA ALA A 202 13.50 -20.76 -7.92
C ALA A 202 14.73 -21.47 -8.54
N GLY A 203 15.36 -20.82 -9.53
CA GLY A 203 16.59 -21.32 -10.19
C GLY A 203 17.89 -20.94 -9.49
N GLU A 204 17.88 -20.06 -8.47
CA GLU A 204 19.09 -19.64 -7.77
C GLU A 204 19.64 -20.73 -6.85
N SER A 205 20.96 -20.95 -6.92
CA SER A 205 21.69 -21.75 -5.93
C SER A 205 21.63 -21.09 -4.55
N GLN A 206 21.50 -21.89 -3.50
CA GLN A 206 21.52 -21.40 -2.12
C GLN A 206 22.96 -21.02 -1.72
N THR A 207 23.36 -19.81 -2.04
CA THR A 207 24.63 -19.22 -1.57
C THR A 207 24.37 -18.36 -0.33
N ALA A 208 25.36 -18.28 0.55
CA ALA A 208 25.25 -17.38 1.70
C ALA A 208 25.48 -15.93 1.26
N VAL A 209 24.67 -15.00 1.78
CA VAL A 209 24.81 -13.56 1.58
C VAL A 209 24.83 -12.88 2.94
N ALA A 210 25.78 -11.98 3.17
CA ALA A 210 26.04 -11.36 4.48
C ALA A 210 26.14 -12.40 5.62
N GLY A 211 26.81 -13.54 5.35
CA GLY A 211 27.00 -14.65 6.29
C GLY A 211 25.72 -15.45 6.61
N ARG A 212 24.61 -15.21 5.91
CA ARG A 212 23.34 -15.94 6.07
C ARG A 212 23.03 -16.75 4.81
N PRO A 213 22.47 -17.96 4.92
CA PRO A 213 22.05 -18.71 3.75
C PRO A 213 20.97 -17.93 2.98
N LEU A 214 21.07 -17.93 1.65
CA LEU A 214 19.98 -17.44 0.81
C LEU A 214 18.77 -18.33 1.06
N GLY A 215 17.73 -17.73 1.66
CA GLY A 215 16.48 -18.42 1.88
C GLY A 215 15.73 -18.72 0.56
N PRO A 216 14.60 -19.42 0.63
CA PRO A 216 13.72 -19.67 -0.50
C PRO A 216 13.18 -18.38 -1.13
N PRO A 217 12.38 -18.49 -2.23
CA PRO A 217 11.81 -17.35 -2.92
C PRO A 217 11.19 -16.31 -1.98
N LEU A 218 11.47 -15.02 -2.27
CA LEU A 218 10.98 -13.89 -1.48
C LEU A 218 9.54 -13.49 -1.82
N LEU A 219 8.98 -14.06 -2.89
CA LEU A 219 7.62 -13.73 -3.34
C LEU A 219 6.66 -14.85 -2.99
N PRO A 220 5.39 -14.52 -2.66
CA PRO A 220 4.32 -15.49 -2.76
C PRO A 220 4.27 -16.05 -4.19
N ARG A 221 4.18 -17.36 -4.32
CA ARG A 221 4.10 -18.00 -5.64
C ARG A 221 2.94 -17.42 -6.44
N PRO A 222 3.16 -16.82 -7.62
CA PRO A 222 2.08 -16.45 -8.53
C PRO A 222 1.51 -17.74 -9.12
N LEU A 223 0.19 -17.86 -9.12
CA LEU A 223 -0.53 -19.05 -9.58
C LEU A 223 -1.23 -18.73 -10.91
N THR A 224 -2.46 -18.31 -10.86
CA THR A 224 -3.34 -18.15 -12.02
C THR A 224 -3.70 -16.69 -12.26
N LEU A 225 -3.79 -16.29 -13.52
CA LEU A 225 -4.40 -15.03 -13.96
C LEU A 225 -5.73 -15.33 -14.65
N VAL A 226 -6.82 -14.77 -14.12
CA VAL A 226 -8.14 -14.81 -14.77
C VAL A 226 -8.31 -13.50 -15.58
N ASN A 227 -7.80 -13.51 -16.80
CA ASN A 227 -7.67 -12.32 -17.67
C ASN A 227 -8.96 -11.51 -17.80
N GLY A 228 -10.09 -12.16 -18.08
CA GLY A 228 -11.38 -11.48 -18.31
C GLY A 228 -11.94 -10.77 -17.07
N LEU A 229 -11.45 -11.11 -15.87
CA LEU A 229 -11.88 -10.52 -14.60
C LEU A 229 -10.84 -9.61 -13.98
N GLY A 230 -9.64 -9.49 -14.54
CA GLY A 230 -8.53 -8.75 -13.93
C GLY A 230 -8.12 -9.32 -12.56
N LEU A 231 -8.31 -10.63 -12.35
CA LEU A 231 -8.02 -11.32 -11.09
C LEU A 231 -6.70 -12.06 -11.19
N THR A 232 -5.71 -11.64 -10.43
CA THR A 232 -4.46 -12.39 -10.20
C THR A 232 -4.60 -13.22 -8.93
N LEU A 233 -4.13 -14.47 -8.97
CA LEU A 233 -4.15 -15.41 -7.84
C LEU A 233 -2.73 -15.79 -7.46
N SER A 234 -2.46 -15.85 -6.17
CA SER A 234 -1.15 -16.21 -5.61
C SER A 234 -1.32 -17.07 -4.35
N GLU A 235 -0.21 -17.70 -3.95
CA GLU A 235 -0.11 -18.40 -2.67
C GLU A 235 -0.57 -17.49 -1.52
N ASP A 236 -1.36 -18.05 -0.58
CA ASP A 236 -1.64 -17.38 0.68
C ASP A 236 -0.51 -17.66 1.68
N VAL A 237 0.38 -16.72 1.84
CA VAL A 237 1.48 -16.80 2.81
C VAL A 237 0.96 -17.01 4.24
N ARG A 238 -0.27 -16.59 4.55
CA ARG A 238 -0.88 -16.73 5.88
C ARG A 238 -1.69 -18.02 6.03
N GLY A 239 -1.92 -18.72 4.92
CA GLY A 239 -2.70 -19.95 4.90
C GLY A 239 -1.91 -21.16 5.36
N SER A 240 -2.62 -22.22 5.72
CA SER A 240 -2.07 -23.51 6.17
C SER A 240 -1.68 -24.44 5.01
N GLY A 241 -1.56 -23.93 3.78
CA GLY A 241 -1.19 -24.74 2.61
C GLY A 241 0.28 -25.15 2.64
N GLY A 242 0.56 -26.44 2.34
CA GLY A 242 1.93 -26.93 2.11
C GLY A 242 2.71 -27.40 3.33
N GLY A 243 2.06 -27.73 4.45
CA GLY A 243 2.74 -28.39 5.59
C GLY A 243 3.57 -27.48 6.51
N ASP A 244 3.79 -26.24 6.14
CA ASP A 244 4.50 -25.25 6.98
C ASP A 244 3.49 -24.56 7.91
N THR A 245 3.52 -24.92 9.20
CA THR A 245 2.63 -24.39 10.25
C THR A 245 3.21 -23.22 11.02
N ALA A 246 4.38 -22.71 10.61
CA ALA A 246 5.02 -21.59 11.29
C ALA A 246 4.10 -20.33 11.26
N PRO A 247 3.98 -19.62 12.39
CA PRO A 247 3.12 -18.44 12.47
C PRO A 247 3.65 -17.33 11.53
N VAL A 248 2.71 -16.65 10.87
CA VAL A 248 3.04 -15.51 10.01
C VAL A 248 2.98 -14.22 10.81
N SER A 249 4.08 -13.49 10.79
CA SER A 249 4.22 -12.16 11.42
C SER A 249 4.34 -11.05 10.37
N GLU A 250 3.71 -9.92 10.62
CA GLU A 250 3.90 -8.72 9.79
C GLU A 250 5.18 -8.00 10.24
N ALA A 251 6.05 -7.63 9.28
CA ALA A 251 7.25 -6.85 9.60
C ALA A 251 6.91 -5.53 10.30
N SER A 252 5.75 -4.93 10.01
CA SER A 252 5.28 -3.73 10.69
C SER A 252 5.10 -3.90 12.21
N LYS A 253 4.89 -5.12 12.70
CA LYS A 253 4.83 -5.44 14.14
C LYS A 253 6.21 -5.73 14.72
N LEU A 254 7.06 -6.45 13.99
CA LEU A 254 8.43 -6.75 14.40
C LEU A 254 9.30 -5.49 14.40
N LEU A 255 9.08 -4.58 13.47
CA LEU A 255 9.76 -3.30 13.30
C LEU A 255 8.97 -2.15 13.95
N HIS A 256 8.39 -2.39 15.12
CA HIS A 256 7.71 -1.37 15.92
C HIS A 256 8.50 -1.13 17.22
N PRO A 257 8.57 0.11 17.73
CA PRO A 257 9.34 0.43 18.95
C PRO A 257 8.95 -0.37 20.21
N SER A 258 7.81 -1.04 20.20
CA SER A 258 7.41 -1.94 21.29
C SER A 258 8.00 -3.37 21.18
N ALA A 259 8.59 -3.71 20.04
CA ALA A 259 9.26 -5.00 19.87
C ALA A 259 10.65 -4.98 20.53
N PRO A 260 11.14 -6.12 21.05
CA PRO A 260 12.53 -6.23 21.53
C PRO A 260 13.51 -5.82 20.43
N MET A 261 14.51 -5.02 20.77
CA MET A 261 15.51 -4.51 19.82
C MET A 261 16.23 -5.63 19.08
N THR A 262 16.53 -6.73 19.74
CA THR A 262 17.19 -7.90 19.13
C THR A 262 16.34 -8.51 18.02
N ILE A 263 15.04 -8.66 18.23
CA ILE A 263 14.09 -9.17 17.22
C ILE A 263 13.97 -8.18 16.06
N ALA A 264 13.85 -6.88 16.37
CA ALA A 264 13.76 -5.86 15.33
C ALA A 264 15.05 -5.76 14.49
N ALA A 265 16.21 -5.86 15.11
CA ALA A 265 17.51 -5.84 14.42
C ALA A 265 17.68 -7.08 13.53
N GLU A 266 17.26 -8.24 13.97
CA GLU A 266 17.30 -9.45 13.16
C GLU A 266 16.34 -9.36 11.98
N ALA A 267 15.10 -8.95 12.21
CA ALA A 267 14.11 -8.77 11.16
C ALA A 267 14.56 -7.75 10.11
N VAL A 268 15.13 -6.62 10.53
CA VAL A 268 15.61 -5.58 9.60
C VAL A 268 16.81 -6.05 8.78
N ALA A 269 17.69 -6.88 9.33
CA ALA A 269 18.81 -7.47 8.61
C ALA A 269 18.32 -8.44 7.50
N VAL A 270 17.34 -9.30 7.81
CA VAL A 270 16.73 -10.19 6.81
C VAL A 270 16.04 -9.39 5.71
N VAL A 271 15.37 -8.29 6.05
CA VAL A 271 14.75 -7.39 5.06
C VAL A 271 15.80 -6.75 4.16
N ALA A 272 16.94 -6.33 4.70
CA ALA A 272 18.04 -5.74 3.94
C ALA A 272 18.62 -6.72 2.91
N ILE A 273 18.88 -7.97 3.31
CA ILE A 273 19.35 -9.03 2.41
C ILE A 273 18.32 -9.31 1.32
N GLY A 274 17.03 -9.43 1.69
CA GLY A 274 15.95 -9.65 0.73
C GLY A 274 15.84 -8.54 -0.31
N LEU A 275 16.02 -7.29 0.10
CA LEU A 275 16.01 -6.15 -0.82
C LEU A 275 17.24 -6.14 -1.74
N ALA A 276 18.43 -6.41 -1.22
CA ALA A 276 19.66 -6.51 -2.01
C ALA A 276 19.55 -7.60 -3.10
N ARG A 277 18.97 -8.75 -2.75
CA ARG A 277 18.66 -9.81 -3.74
C ARG A 277 17.71 -9.31 -4.83
N LEU A 278 16.61 -8.67 -4.47
CA LEU A 278 15.66 -8.14 -5.44
C LEU A 278 16.34 -7.19 -6.43
N HIS A 279 17.21 -6.31 -5.94
CA HIS A 279 17.94 -5.36 -6.77
C HIS A 279 18.98 -6.01 -7.68
N SER A 280 19.43 -7.21 -7.35
CA SER A 280 20.42 -7.97 -8.13
C SER A 280 19.80 -8.88 -9.20
N TYR A 281 18.45 -8.93 -9.28
CA TYR A 281 17.80 -9.71 -10.33
C TYR A 281 17.96 -9.07 -11.71
N PRO A 282 18.04 -9.89 -12.77
CA PRO A 282 18.07 -9.39 -14.12
C PRO A 282 16.83 -8.56 -14.41
N LEU A 283 17.07 -7.42 -15.05
CA LEU A 283 16.02 -6.47 -15.39
C LEU A 283 15.43 -6.80 -16.77
N PRO A 284 14.16 -7.24 -16.87
CA PRO A 284 13.51 -7.44 -18.14
C PRO A 284 13.35 -6.11 -18.91
N PRO A 285 13.59 -6.08 -20.22
CA PRO A 285 13.55 -4.83 -21.01
C PRO A 285 12.21 -4.07 -20.99
N ALA A 286 11.11 -4.78 -20.72
CA ALA A 286 9.75 -4.23 -20.77
C ALA A 286 9.27 -3.61 -19.44
N TRP A 287 10.10 -3.56 -18.41
CA TRP A 287 9.67 -3.01 -17.12
C TRP A 287 9.53 -1.49 -17.19
N PRO A 288 8.49 -0.93 -16.56
CA PRO A 288 8.27 0.51 -16.56
C PRO A 288 9.40 1.24 -15.85
N ALA A 289 9.99 2.23 -16.50
CA ALA A 289 11.05 3.03 -15.93
C ALA A 289 10.53 4.03 -14.89
N ARG A 290 11.25 4.14 -13.78
CA ARG A 290 11.00 5.16 -12.75
C ARG A 290 12.29 5.92 -12.45
N THR A 291 12.45 7.05 -13.14
CA THR A 291 13.67 7.85 -13.16
C THR A 291 13.79 8.81 -11.98
N ALA A 292 15.02 9.25 -11.68
CA ALA A 292 15.31 10.29 -10.71
C ALA A 292 14.56 11.60 -11.04
N THR A 293 14.56 12.03 -12.31
CA THR A 293 13.79 13.18 -12.81
C THR A 293 12.32 13.11 -12.43
N ARG A 294 11.69 11.96 -12.65
CA ARG A 294 10.27 11.77 -12.29
C ARG A 294 10.04 11.84 -10.78
N GLU A 295 10.97 11.40 -9.96
CA GLU A 295 10.88 11.55 -8.50
C GLU A 295 11.16 12.98 -8.04
N ALA A 296 12.08 13.69 -8.71
CA ALA A 296 12.33 15.12 -8.49
C ALA A 296 11.07 15.96 -8.76
N GLU A 297 10.45 15.79 -9.93
CA GLU A 297 9.16 16.43 -10.26
C GLU A 297 8.06 16.11 -9.23
N ARG A 298 8.04 14.87 -8.73
CA ARG A 298 7.09 14.47 -7.68
C ARG A 298 7.40 15.15 -6.35
N ALA A 299 8.67 15.38 -6.01
CA ALA A 299 9.05 16.06 -4.78
C ALA A 299 8.57 17.52 -4.80
N VAL A 300 8.85 18.25 -5.89
CA VAL A 300 8.37 19.64 -6.09
C VAL A 300 6.84 19.69 -5.98
N ARG A 301 6.13 18.91 -6.76
CA ARG A 301 4.66 18.87 -6.75
C ARG A 301 4.06 18.53 -5.36
N ARG A 302 4.73 17.70 -4.56
CA ARG A 302 4.30 17.39 -3.19
C ARG A 302 4.53 18.56 -2.24
N ALA A 303 5.63 19.28 -2.44
CA ALA A 303 5.94 20.50 -1.68
C ALA A 303 4.92 21.61 -1.98
N GLU A 304 4.57 21.84 -3.25
CA GLU A 304 3.53 22.77 -3.67
C GLU A 304 2.16 22.44 -3.06
N GLN A 305 1.78 21.16 -3.08
CA GLN A 305 0.55 20.70 -2.45
C GLN A 305 0.57 20.89 -0.93
N LEU A 306 1.70 20.59 -0.27
CA LEU A 306 1.84 20.84 1.17
C LEU A 306 1.75 22.34 1.49
N ALA A 307 2.39 23.20 0.69
CA ALA A 307 2.32 24.64 0.84
C ALA A 307 0.87 25.17 0.73
N ALA A 308 0.10 24.64 -0.21
CA ALA A 308 -1.31 25.01 -0.39
C ALA A 308 -2.20 24.57 0.79
N TYR A 309 -1.92 23.41 1.39
CA TYR A 309 -2.73 22.88 2.50
C TYR A 309 -2.25 23.29 3.90
N ALA A 310 -1.01 23.77 4.02
CA ALA A 310 -0.39 24.22 5.26
C ALA A 310 0.39 25.52 5.04
N PRO A 311 -0.29 26.68 4.83
CA PRO A 311 0.36 27.95 4.46
C PRO A 311 1.47 28.40 5.43
N GLY A 312 1.33 28.12 6.73
CA GLY A 312 2.36 28.43 7.74
C GLY A 312 3.69 27.69 7.54
N HIS A 313 3.70 26.64 6.71
CA HIS A 313 4.91 25.85 6.39
C HIS A 313 5.34 26.02 4.93
N ALA A 314 4.66 26.88 4.14
CA ALA A 314 4.78 26.95 2.69
C ALA A 314 6.23 27.24 2.22
N ALA A 315 6.83 28.30 2.71
CA ALA A 315 8.18 28.70 2.29
C ALA A 315 9.21 27.58 2.52
N ARG A 316 9.15 26.94 3.71
CA ARG A 316 10.06 25.86 4.06
C ARG A 316 9.81 24.60 3.25
N ALA A 317 8.54 24.25 3.00
CA ALA A 317 8.16 23.08 2.21
C ALA A 317 8.65 23.22 0.76
N LEU A 318 8.47 24.41 0.13
CA LEU A 318 8.90 24.70 -1.23
C LEU A 318 10.42 24.61 -1.34
N ALA A 319 11.16 25.32 -0.48
CA ALA A 319 12.63 25.29 -0.49
C ALA A 319 13.21 23.87 -0.32
N LEU A 320 12.62 23.06 0.57
CA LEU A 320 13.02 21.65 0.73
C LEU A 320 12.64 20.79 -0.48
N GLY A 321 11.50 21.06 -1.12
CA GLY A 321 11.09 20.36 -2.33
C GLY A 321 12.03 20.57 -3.49
N GLU A 322 12.44 21.81 -3.71
CA GLU A 322 13.44 22.22 -4.72
C GLU A 322 14.79 21.56 -4.43
N ARG A 323 15.30 21.72 -3.20
CA ARG A 323 16.58 21.12 -2.79
C ARG A 323 16.60 19.59 -2.98
N VAL A 324 15.55 18.89 -2.59
CA VAL A 324 15.43 17.43 -2.81
C VAL A 324 15.43 17.08 -4.30
N ALA A 325 14.76 17.88 -5.12
CA ALA A 325 14.72 17.68 -6.57
C ALA A 325 16.10 17.87 -7.22
N GLU A 326 16.82 18.92 -6.84
CA GLU A 326 18.18 19.21 -7.31
C GLU A 326 19.13 18.04 -6.98
N GLU A 327 19.11 17.54 -5.75
CA GLU A 327 19.98 16.44 -5.32
C GLU A 327 19.64 15.10 -6.04
N LEU A 328 18.36 14.80 -6.26
CA LEU A 328 17.93 13.63 -7.03
C LEU A 328 18.43 13.68 -8.48
N GLU A 329 18.41 14.86 -9.11
CA GLU A 329 18.92 15.05 -10.48
C GLU A 329 20.45 14.99 -10.53
N ALA A 330 21.13 15.63 -9.57
CA ALA A 330 22.60 15.70 -9.52
C ALA A 330 23.25 14.35 -9.27
N THR A 331 22.57 13.47 -8.49
CA THR A 331 23.15 12.19 -8.02
C THR A 331 22.54 10.97 -8.69
N ARG A 332 21.78 11.15 -9.79
CA ARG A 332 21.10 10.04 -10.49
C ARG A 332 22.02 8.85 -10.78
N ALA A 333 21.52 7.64 -10.58
CA ALA A 333 22.23 6.43 -10.91
C ALA A 333 22.48 6.31 -12.43
N ALA A 334 23.63 5.73 -12.80
CA ALA A 334 23.97 5.48 -14.19
C ALA A 334 23.10 4.34 -14.79
N GLU A 335 22.76 3.35 -13.97
CA GLU A 335 22.02 2.17 -14.36
C GLU A 335 20.77 1.99 -13.50
N ALA A 336 19.73 1.41 -14.11
CA ALA A 336 18.50 1.03 -13.42
C ALA A 336 18.53 -0.47 -13.11
N HIS A 337 17.92 -0.84 -12.00
CA HIS A 337 17.81 -2.21 -11.51
C HIS A 337 16.36 -2.58 -11.21
N ALA A 338 16.11 -3.86 -10.96
CA ALA A 338 14.82 -4.34 -10.50
C ALA A 338 14.48 -3.67 -9.16
N ALA A 339 13.37 -2.96 -9.10
CA ALA A 339 12.93 -2.26 -7.90
C ALA A 339 11.44 -2.53 -7.62
N HIS A 340 11.12 -2.76 -6.36
CA HIS A 340 9.73 -2.92 -5.90
C HIS A 340 8.90 -1.63 -6.12
N GLY A 341 9.54 -0.46 -6.10
CA GLY A 341 8.95 0.85 -6.33
C GLY A 341 8.05 1.38 -5.20
N SER A 342 7.84 0.62 -4.13
CA SER A 342 7.06 1.05 -2.96
C SER A 342 7.40 0.29 -1.68
N PHE A 343 8.61 -0.19 -1.54
CA PHE A 343 9.09 -1.08 -0.50
C PHE A 343 8.91 -0.49 0.92
N LYS A 344 8.20 -1.19 1.79
CA LYS A 344 7.92 -0.69 3.16
C LYS A 344 7.49 -1.83 4.10
N PRO A 345 7.65 -1.69 5.43
CA PRO A 345 7.35 -2.75 6.41
C PRO A 345 5.96 -3.39 6.28
N ALA A 346 4.94 -2.62 5.89
CA ALA A 346 3.55 -3.12 5.75
C ALA A 346 3.35 -4.07 4.55
N GLN A 347 4.35 -4.28 3.70
CA GLN A 347 4.32 -5.19 2.55
C GLN A 347 5.18 -6.44 2.77
N LEU A 348 5.73 -6.59 3.97
CA LEU A 348 6.67 -7.64 4.32
C LEU A 348 6.04 -8.57 5.35
N LEU A 349 6.12 -9.87 5.08
CA LEU A 349 5.61 -10.92 5.95
C LEU A 349 6.75 -11.89 6.27
N PHE A 350 6.77 -12.37 7.50
CA PHE A 350 7.68 -13.42 7.94
C PHE A 350 6.88 -14.68 8.26
N ARG A 351 7.32 -15.82 7.72
CA ARG A 351 6.88 -17.15 8.16
C ARG A 351 8.10 -17.88 8.70
N GLY A 352 8.20 -17.99 10.04
CA GLY A 352 9.46 -18.37 10.66
C GLY A 352 10.57 -17.38 10.35
N ASP A 353 11.67 -17.85 9.79
CA ASP A 353 12.83 -17.06 9.31
C ASP A 353 12.70 -16.59 7.85
N ARG A 354 11.68 -17.06 7.12
CA ARG A 354 11.46 -16.72 5.71
C ARG A 354 10.78 -15.38 5.54
N LEU A 355 11.36 -14.49 4.75
CA LEU A 355 10.78 -13.23 4.33
C LEU A 355 9.96 -13.41 3.06
N PHE A 356 8.77 -12.79 3.02
CA PHE A 356 7.95 -12.62 1.82
C PHE A 356 7.69 -11.15 1.56
N ILE A 357 7.94 -10.72 0.34
CA ILE A 357 7.64 -9.38 -0.16
C ILE A 357 6.33 -9.46 -0.94
N THR A 358 5.40 -8.53 -0.68
CA THR A 358 4.07 -8.49 -1.30
C THR A 358 3.76 -7.13 -1.91
N ASP A 359 2.69 -7.03 -2.75
CA ASP A 359 2.21 -5.77 -3.34
C ASP A 359 3.16 -5.19 -4.42
N PHE A 360 3.52 -5.99 -5.41
CA PHE A 360 4.42 -5.65 -6.53
C PHE A 360 3.79 -4.75 -7.62
N ASP A 361 2.68 -4.08 -7.33
CA ASP A 361 1.98 -3.19 -8.29
C ASP A 361 2.83 -2.03 -8.82
N GLN A 362 3.92 -1.70 -8.16
CA GLN A 362 4.82 -0.61 -8.52
C GLN A 362 6.18 -1.11 -8.98
N LEU A 363 6.28 -2.40 -9.28
CA LEU A 363 7.51 -2.99 -9.80
C LEU A 363 8.00 -2.21 -11.02
N CYS A 364 9.28 -1.87 -11.04
CA CYS A 364 9.84 -0.98 -12.05
C CYS A 364 11.36 -1.15 -12.19
N ALA A 365 11.87 -0.61 -13.30
CA ALA A 365 13.29 -0.34 -13.46
C ALA A 365 13.62 1.01 -12.81
N ALA A 366 14.44 1.03 -11.78
CA ALA A 366 14.77 2.25 -11.04
C ALA A 366 16.15 2.20 -10.40
N ASP A 367 16.60 3.35 -9.85
CA ASP A 367 17.70 3.38 -8.91
C ASP A 367 17.31 2.57 -7.64
N PRO A 368 18.10 1.59 -7.20
CA PRO A 368 17.88 0.84 -5.97
C PRO A 368 17.70 1.71 -4.72
N ALA A 369 18.32 2.87 -4.71
CA ALA A 369 18.17 3.88 -3.66
C ALA A 369 16.72 4.29 -3.42
N LEU A 370 15.85 4.16 -4.42
CA LEU A 370 14.41 4.40 -4.31
C LEU A 370 13.77 3.52 -3.23
N ASP A 371 13.98 2.21 -3.28
CA ASP A 371 13.37 1.27 -2.33
C ASP A 371 14.02 1.35 -0.94
N VAL A 372 15.31 1.54 -0.88
CA VAL A 372 16.02 1.83 0.39
C VAL A 372 15.43 3.08 1.04
N GLY A 373 15.29 4.18 0.30
CA GLY A 373 14.69 5.42 0.80
C GLY A 373 13.22 5.26 1.22
N TYR A 374 12.43 4.45 0.48
CA TYR A 374 11.06 4.09 0.87
C TYR A 374 11.04 3.34 2.19
N PHE A 375 11.90 2.33 2.34
CA PHE A 375 11.96 1.55 3.57
C PHE A 375 12.33 2.43 4.76
N LEU A 376 13.39 3.20 4.66
CA LEU A 376 13.84 4.11 5.72
C LEU A 376 12.77 5.12 6.12
N ALA A 377 12.06 5.72 5.17
CA ALA A 377 11.01 6.68 5.47
C ALA A 377 9.82 6.05 6.23
N TYR A 378 9.46 4.80 5.92
CA TYR A 378 8.37 4.09 6.60
C TYR A 378 8.82 3.29 7.83
N LEU A 379 10.11 3.05 8.01
CA LEU A 379 10.68 2.50 9.24
C LEU A 379 10.58 3.52 10.38
N ARG A 380 10.56 4.83 10.06
CA ARG A 380 10.36 5.89 11.04
C ARG A 380 9.01 5.76 11.72
N PRO A 381 8.97 5.48 13.03
CA PRO A 381 7.70 5.31 13.72
C PRO A 381 6.96 6.65 13.85
N PRO A 382 5.61 6.66 13.85
CA PRO A 382 4.84 7.90 14.01
C PRO A 382 5.20 8.70 15.24
N SER A 383 5.63 8.05 16.33
CA SER A 383 6.08 8.69 17.56
C SER A 383 7.32 9.58 17.41
N LEU A 384 8.12 9.37 16.35
CA LEU A 384 9.25 10.23 16.02
C LEU A 384 8.81 11.67 15.73
N TRP A 385 7.65 11.82 15.10
CA TRP A 385 7.07 13.12 14.75
C TRP A 385 6.55 13.90 15.94
N TYR A 386 6.41 13.25 17.10
CA TYR A 386 5.93 13.86 18.34
C TYR A 386 7.04 14.08 19.39
N GLY A 387 8.30 14.01 18.96
CA GLY A 387 9.45 14.37 19.80
C GLY A 387 9.82 13.36 20.89
N ARG A 388 9.38 12.10 20.79
CA ARG A 388 9.80 11.05 21.72
C ARG A 388 11.26 10.66 21.49
N ARG A 389 12.15 11.02 22.41
CA ARG A 389 13.61 10.81 22.28
C ARG A 389 14.02 9.36 22.20
N ASP A 390 13.37 8.48 22.94
CA ASP A 390 13.57 7.03 22.96
C ASP A 390 13.35 6.37 21.61
N THR A 391 12.37 6.85 20.82
CA THR A 391 12.10 6.36 19.47
C THR A 391 13.13 6.78 18.42
N ARG A 392 13.83 7.89 18.64
CA ARG A 392 14.89 8.32 17.71
C ARG A 392 16.12 7.40 17.79
N GLY A 393 16.56 7.07 19.01
CA GLY A 393 17.66 6.11 19.21
C GLY A 393 17.33 4.73 18.64
N TRP A 394 16.11 4.25 18.85
CA TRP A 394 15.63 3.00 18.29
C TRP A 394 15.68 3.00 16.76
N TYR A 395 15.16 4.08 16.11
CA TYR A 395 15.17 4.20 14.67
C TYR A 395 16.61 4.20 14.12
N HIS A 396 17.50 5.01 14.67
CA HIS A 396 18.88 5.10 14.18
C HIS A 396 19.64 3.79 14.32
N ALA A 397 19.44 3.05 15.40
CA ALA A 397 20.06 1.73 15.54
C ALA A 397 19.62 0.75 14.44
N LEU A 398 18.32 0.72 14.11
CA LEU A 398 17.80 -0.13 13.03
C LEU A 398 18.21 0.39 11.63
N GLU A 399 18.25 1.70 11.43
CA GLU A 399 18.76 2.30 10.20
C GLU A 399 20.20 1.84 9.92
N GLN A 400 21.07 1.90 10.92
CA GLN A 400 22.45 1.45 10.81
C GLN A 400 22.55 -0.04 10.48
N VAL A 401 21.84 -0.90 11.20
CA VAL A 401 21.79 -2.34 10.92
C VAL A 401 21.32 -2.62 9.50
N PHE A 402 20.26 -1.94 9.07
CA PHE A 402 19.71 -2.11 7.72
C PHE A 402 20.71 -1.71 6.65
N LEU A 403 21.28 -0.51 6.74
CA LEU A 403 22.19 0.03 5.72
C LEU A 403 23.49 -0.76 5.65
N GLN A 404 24.08 -1.11 6.78
CA GLN A 404 25.28 -1.94 6.81
C GLN A 404 25.04 -3.31 6.20
N THR A 405 23.97 -4.01 6.62
CA THR A 405 23.64 -5.34 6.09
C THR A 405 23.32 -5.29 4.60
N TYR A 406 22.62 -4.24 4.14
CA TYR A 406 22.29 -4.05 2.73
C TYR A 406 23.56 -3.83 1.88
N THR A 407 24.50 -3.00 2.36
CA THR A 407 25.79 -2.74 1.69
C THR A 407 26.60 -4.02 1.58
N ASP A 408 26.72 -4.77 2.68
CA ASP A 408 27.47 -6.03 2.70
C ASP A 408 26.83 -7.08 1.78
N ALA A 409 25.49 -7.16 1.80
CA ALA A 409 24.76 -8.07 0.93
C ALA A 409 24.92 -7.74 -0.57
N LEU A 410 24.89 -6.48 -0.96
CA LEU A 410 25.18 -6.07 -2.34
C LEU A 410 26.62 -6.42 -2.75
N ALA A 411 27.59 -6.18 -1.86
CA ALA A 411 28.99 -6.53 -2.12
C ALA A 411 29.17 -8.04 -2.34
N ASP A 412 28.53 -8.87 -1.52
CA ASP A 412 28.55 -10.35 -1.68
C ASP A 412 27.85 -10.80 -2.97
N LEU A 413 26.86 -10.03 -3.45
CA LEU A 413 26.18 -10.25 -4.72
C LEU A 413 26.93 -9.66 -5.94
N GLY A 414 28.16 -9.16 -5.74
CA GLY A 414 29.05 -8.74 -6.81
C GLY A 414 28.95 -7.29 -7.27
N TRP A 415 28.24 -6.42 -6.52
CA TRP A 415 28.07 -5.01 -6.91
C TRP A 415 29.30 -4.12 -6.70
N GLY A 416 30.28 -4.53 -5.98
CA GLY A 416 31.36 -3.65 -5.54
C GLY A 416 30.93 -2.68 -4.43
N ARG A 417 31.77 -2.58 -3.40
CA ARG A 417 31.45 -1.86 -2.17
C ARG A 417 31.13 -0.37 -2.39
N LEU A 418 31.93 0.29 -3.22
CA LEU A 418 31.75 1.71 -3.50
C LEU A 418 30.38 2.04 -4.13
N GLU A 419 29.90 1.17 -5.04
CA GLU A 419 28.56 1.40 -5.63
C GLU A 419 27.45 1.13 -4.61
N ALA A 420 27.57 0.12 -3.77
CA ALA A 420 26.64 -0.13 -2.68
C ALA A 420 26.55 1.08 -1.72
N GLU A 421 27.68 1.68 -1.36
CA GLU A 421 27.76 2.89 -0.54
C GLU A 421 27.13 4.10 -1.24
N ARG A 422 27.31 4.26 -2.56
CA ARG A 422 26.62 5.30 -3.35
C ARG A 422 25.11 5.13 -3.36
N VAL A 423 24.61 3.88 -3.47
CA VAL A 423 23.15 3.60 -3.35
C VAL A 423 22.64 4.06 -1.99
N VAL A 424 23.38 3.76 -0.92
CA VAL A 424 23.02 4.20 0.44
C VAL A 424 22.99 5.71 0.55
N ALA A 425 23.99 6.42 0.05
CA ALA A 425 24.03 7.88 0.07
C ALA A 425 22.81 8.49 -0.67
N ARG A 426 22.53 8.03 -1.90
CA ARG A 426 21.38 8.49 -2.69
C ARG A 426 20.04 8.18 -2.02
N SER A 427 19.95 7.09 -1.24
CA SER A 427 18.70 6.69 -0.58
C SER A 427 18.15 7.72 0.39
N TYR A 428 18.98 8.57 0.95
CA TYR A 428 18.54 9.66 1.81
C TYR A 428 17.75 10.73 1.04
N PHE A 429 18.08 11.03 -0.21
CA PHE A 429 17.30 11.95 -1.05
C PHE A 429 15.93 11.37 -1.39
N TYR A 430 15.87 10.08 -1.72
CA TYR A 430 14.60 9.37 -1.92
C TYR A 430 13.77 9.31 -0.61
N SER A 431 14.43 9.12 0.53
CA SER A 431 13.77 9.16 1.85
C SER A 431 13.17 10.55 2.11
N ALA A 432 13.92 11.63 1.82
CA ALA A 432 13.43 13.00 1.93
C ALA A 432 12.20 13.26 1.05
N ALA A 433 12.26 12.86 -0.24
CA ALA A 433 11.14 12.95 -1.17
C ALA A 433 9.91 12.17 -0.68
N LEU A 434 10.11 11.05 0.01
CA LEU A 434 9.01 10.26 0.55
C LEU A 434 8.44 10.86 1.84
N ILE A 435 9.27 11.43 2.70
CA ILE A 435 8.79 12.16 3.89
C ILE A 435 7.93 13.36 3.44
N LEU A 436 8.29 14.09 2.38
CA LEU A 436 7.44 15.12 1.75
C LEU A 436 6.07 14.54 1.34
N LYS A 437 6.04 13.36 0.74
CA LYS A 437 4.78 12.66 0.40
C LYS A 437 3.95 12.31 1.65
N ILE A 438 4.62 11.90 2.72
CA ILE A 438 3.95 11.58 3.99
C ILE A 438 3.42 12.86 4.63
N ALA A 439 4.22 13.93 4.69
CA ALA A 439 3.85 15.24 5.21
C ALA A 439 2.64 15.83 4.46
N ASN A 440 2.67 15.80 3.12
CA ASN A 440 1.55 16.26 2.30
C ASN A 440 0.22 15.51 2.57
N ARG A 441 0.29 14.27 3.04
CA ARG A 441 -0.92 13.49 3.37
C ARG A 441 -1.53 13.88 4.72
N ARG A 442 -0.80 14.58 5.60
CA ARG A 442 -1.28 14.92 6.94
C ARG A 442 -2.44 15.93 6.91
N PRO A 443 -2.30 17.12 6.26
CA PRO A 443 -3.41 18.07 6.13
C PRO A 443 -4.58 17.51 5.29
N ASN A 444 -4.29 16.56 4.38
CA ASN A 444 -5.31 15.93 3.53
C ASN A 444 -6.12 14.81 4.24
N ARG A 445 -5.82 14.52 5.49
CA ARG A 445 -6.71 13.73 6.34
C ARG A 445 -7.66 14.69 7.05
N LEU A 446 -8.91 14.30 7.20
CA LEU A 446 -9.89 15.09 7.95
C LEU A 446 -9.57 15.18 9.45
N ASN A 447 -8.60 14.41 9.92
CA ASN A 447 -8.05 14.54 11.28
C ASN A 447 -7.07 15.71 11.33
N SER A 448 -7.19 16.54 12.36
CA SER A 448 -6.26 17.63 12.61
C SER A 448 -4.82 17.13 12.65
N VAL A 449 -3.92 17.88 12.01
CA VAL A 449 -2.48 17.70 12.18
C VAL A 449 -2.15 17.99 13.63
N ARG A 450 -1.44 17.09 14.30
CA ARG A 450 -0.99 17.34 15.68
C ARG A 450 0.09 18.43 15.67
N GLY A 451 0.03 19.32 16.66
CA GLY A 451 0.99 20.42 16.79
C GLY A 451 2.44 19.95 16.69
N GLY A 452 3.24 20.62 15.87
CA GLY A 452 4.66 20.31 15.65
C GLY A 452 4.98 19.11 14.75
N GLU A 453 3.98 18.33 14.31
CA GLU A 453 4.24 17.14 13.46
C GLU A 453 4.84 17.51 12.11
N LEU A 454 4.32 18.55 11.45
CA LEU A 454 4.85 19.00 10.16
C LEU A 454 6.24 19.62 10.32
N ASP A 455 6.49 20.38 11.38
CA ASP A 455 7.82 20.94 11.66
C ASP A 455 8.85 19.84 11.84
N ALA A 456 8.54 18.79 12.62
CA ALA A 456 9.42 17.65 12.82
C ALA A 456 9.71 16.93 11.49
N MET A 457 8.70 16.76 10.62
CA MET A 457 8.89 16.17 9.30
C MET A 457 9.76 17.02 8.40
N LEU A 458 9.57 18.35 8.39
CA LEU A 458 10.40 19.28 7.58
C LEU A 458 11.84 19.35 8.08
N VAL A 459 12.07 19.23 9.40
CA VAL A 459 13.42 19.08 9.97
C VAL A 459 14.08 17.80 9.48
N GLU A 460 13.35 16.68 9.52
CA GLU A 460 13.89 15.37 9.12
C GLU A 460 14.17 15.31 7.62
N ILE A 461 13.37 15.98 6.78
CA ILE A 461 13.66 16.11 5.33
C ILE A 461 15.01 16.80 5.11
N GLY A 462 15.26 17.93 5.79
CA GLY A 462 16.56 18.62 5.72
C GLY A 462 17.70 17.72 6.18
N GLY A 463 17.54 17.05 7.32
CA GLY A 463 18.53 16.11 7.83
C GLY A 463 18.82 14.93 6.92
N CYS A 464 17.83 14.44 6.15
CA CYS A 464 18.07 13.44 5.12
C CYS A 464 18.95 14.01 3.99
N VAL A 465 18.67 15.22 3.49
CA VAL A 465 19.48 15.84 2.45
C VAL A 465 20.91 16.05 2.93
N ASP A 466 21.10 16.51 4.15
CA ASP A 466 22.45 16.72 4.72
C ASP A 466 23.23 15.39 4.85
N ARG A 467 22.57 14.29 5.25
CA ARG A 467 23.21 12.95 5.29
C ARG A 467 23.56 12.42 3.90
N GLY A 468 22.71 12.62 2.89
CA GLY A 468 23.01 12.25 1.51
C GLY A 468 24.25 12.97 0.98
N ASN A 469 24.41 14.27 1.31
CA ASN A 469 25.54 15.11 0.89
C ASN A 469 26.83 14.84 1.68
N ALA A 470 26.74 14.28 2.89
CA ALA A 470 27.93 13.88 3.64
C ALA A 470 28.69 12.73 2.98
N GLY A 471 28.08 12.03 2.03
CA GLY A 471 28.67 10.89 1.35
C GLY A 471 28.73 9.63 2.22
N PRO A 472 29.31 8.55 1.69
CA PRO A 472 29.61 7.38 2.51
C PRO A 472 30.66 7.71 3.55
N CYS A 473 30.36 7.40 4.83
CA CYS A 473 31.32 7.48 5.93
C CYS A 473 32.34 6.34 5.89
#